data_54807093d44366c730e025b2e4d3d269
#
_entry.id   54807093d44366c730e025b2e4d3d269
#
_cell.length_a   1.000
_cell.length_b   1.000
_cell.length_c   1.000
_cell.angle_alpha   90.00
_cell.angle_beta   90.00
_cell.angle_gamma   90.00
#
_symmetry.space_group_name_H-M   'P 1'
#
loop_
_entity.id
_entity.type
_entity.pdbx_description
1 polymer ?
#
loop_
_entity_poly.entity_id
_entity_poly.type
_entity_poly.pdbx_seq_one_letter_code
_entity_poly.pdbx_strand_id
1 'polypeptide(L)'
;MTSADIGVDLGRYKLGWSDEEDYVYKPTKGLDEKLIQEISWMKNEPEWMRDFRLKSHQRFIDRPMPWWGGDMTGIDFDDIYYYIKPTDSLSEDWEDVPEAIKDTYEKLGIPEAERKYLAGVTAQYESEVVYHRNREDLEQQGVIFCDMDTALRENPELVKDYFGRVIPPNDNKFSALNSAVWSGGSFIYVPPGVKVEMPLQAYFRINAENMGQFERTLIIADEGSEVHYIEGCSAPTGIQIGRAHV
;
A
#
# COMPACT_ATOMS: atom_id res chain seq x y z
N MET A 1 27.65 8.69 25.26
CA MET A 1 27.09 7.36 25.56
C MET A 1 27.01 6.63 24.24
N THR A 2 27.83 5.61 24.05
CA THR A 2 27.92 4.83 22.81
C THR A 2 26.64 4.03 22.64
N SER A 3 26.04 4.12 21.46
CA SER A 3 24.91 3.27 21.06
C SER A 3 25.30 1.81 21.24
N ALA A 4 24.52 1.08 22.03
CA ALA A 4 24.67 -0.37 22.13
C ALA A 4 24.40 -0.96 20.76
N ASP A 5 25.43 -1.59 20.20
CA ASP A 5 25.35 -2.43 19.01
C ASP A 5 24.42 -3.59 19.36
N ILE A 6 23.18 -3.52 18.93
CA ILE A 6 22.23 -4.63 19.08
C ILE A 6 22.65 -5.62 18.00
N GLY A 7 23.50 -6.57 18.35
CA GLY A 7 24.13 -7.56 17.45
C GLY A 7 23.12 -8.44 16.69
N VAL A 8 22.21 -7.83 15.97
CA VAL A 8 21.40 -8.46 14.94
C VAL A 8 22.25 -8.45 13.67
N ASP A 9 22.77 -9.61 13.28
CA ASP A 9 23.45 -9.79 12.01
C ASP A 9 22.46 -9.51 10.86
N LEU A 10 22.37 -8.27 10.43
CA LEU A 10 21.65 -7.83 9.21
C LEU A 10 22.46 -8.19 7.95
N GLY A 11 23.56 -8.92 8.07
CA GLY A 11 24.58 -9.12 7.04
C GLY A 11 24.17 -9.91 5.80
N ARG A 12 22.92 -10.39 5.70
CA ARG A 12 22.40 -11.07 4.50
C ARG A 12 20.89 -10.93 4.38
N TYR A 13 20.41 -9.69 4.23
CA TYR A 13 19.03 -9.48 3.80
C TYR A 13 18.85 -10.05 2.38
N LYS A 14 18.27 -11.25 2.31
CA LYS A 14 18.14 -12.03 1.07
C LYS A 14 17.19 -11.40 0.04
N LEU A 15 16.36 -10.46 0.46
CA LEU A 15 15.34 -9.80 -0.38
C LEU A 15 15.81 -8.44 -0.90
N GLY A 16 17.11 -8.12 -0.78
CA GLY A 16 17.67 -6.81 -1.11
C GLY A 16 18.07 -6.61 -2.57
N TRP A 17 17.59 -7.44 -3.51
CA TRP A 17 17.78 -7.23 -4.94
C TRP A 17 16.81 -6.20 -5.50
N SER A 18 17.12 -5.61 -6.65
CA SER A 18 16.19 -4.85 -7.49
C SER A 18 16.11 -5.50 -8.87
N ASP A 19 14.93 -5.43 -9.47
CA ASP A 19 14.68 -5.85 -10.85
C ASP A 19 14.89 -4.68 -11.80
N GLU A 20 15.02 -4.94 -13.12
CA GLU A 20 15.12 -3.91 -14.15
C GLU A 20 13.85 -3.05 -14.15
N GLU A 21 14.02 -1.73 -14.25
CA GLU A 21 12.90 -0.79 -14.21
C GLU A 21 12.26 -0.69 -15.62
N ASP A 22 11.07 -1.27 -15.78
CA ASP A 22 10.22 -1.10 -16.96
C ASP A 22 8.81 -0.69 -16.49
N TYR A 23 8.55 0.62 -16.44
CA TYR A 23 7.32 1.17 -15.88
C TYR A 23 6.47 1.84 -16.94
N VAL A 24 5.15 1.63 -16.88
CA VAL A 24 4.15 2.31 -17.73
C VAL A 24 4.15 3.81 -17.48
N TYR A 25 4.31 4.23 -16.22
CA TYR A 25 4.39 5.62 -15.85
C TYR A 25 5.34 5.83 -14.67
N LYS A 26 6.31 6.74 -14.86
CA LYS A 26 7.22 7.22 -13.82
C LYS A 26 7.38 8.73 -13.95
N PRO A 27 6.78 9.52 -13.04
CA PRO A 27 6.88 10.98 -13.08
C PRO A 27 8.27 11.46 -12.68
N THR A 28 8.46 12.77 -12.66
CA THR A 28 9.61 13.39 -11.98
C THR A 28 9.45 13.28 -10.46
N LYS A 29 10.58 13.32 -9.74
CA LYS A 29 10.57 13.38 -8.27
C LYS A 29 9.95 14.69 -7.78
N GLY A 30 9.53 14.66 -6.53
CA GLY A 30 8.85 15.79 -5.87
C GLY A 30 7.33 15.68 -5.92
N LEU A 31 6.67 16.49 -5.11
CA LEU A 31 5.22 16.49 -4.95
C LEU A 31 4.63 17.86 -5.24
N ASP A 32 3.71 17.91 -6.20
CA ASP A 32 2.92 19.09 -6.53
C ASP A 32 1.44 18.74 -6.78
N GLU A 33 0.60 19.75 -6.90
CA GLU A 33 -0.82 19.56 -7.17
C GLU A 33 -1.09 18.85 -8.52
N LYS A 34 -0.21 19.06 -9.50
CA LYS A 34 -0.35 18.45 -10.83
C LYS A 34 -0.22 16.93 -10.72
N LEU A 35 0.81 16.44 -10.03
CA LEU A 35 0.99 14.99 -9.79
C LEU A 35 -0.21 14.39 -9.06
N ILE A 36 -0.75 15.07 -8.05
CA ILE A 36 -1.93 14.61 -7.31
C ILE A 36 -3.16 14.50 -8.23
N GLN A 37 -3.36 15.46 -9.10
CA GLN A 37 -4.46 15.43 -10.08
C GLN A 37 -4.24 14.31 -11.10
N GLU A 38 -3.01 14.05 -11.55
CA GLU A 38 -2.65 12.96 -12.44
C GLU A 38 -2.92 11.59 -11.80
N ILE A 39 -2.54 11.39 -10.53
CA ILE A 39 -2.87 10.16 -9.77
C ILE A 39 -4.39 9.95 -9.74
N SER A 40 -5.14 10.96 -9.33
CA SER A 40 -6.60 10.88 -9.25
C SER A 40 -7.27 10.59 -10.61
N TRP A 41 -6.75 11.17 -11.68
CA TRP A 41 -7.23 10.94 -13.04
C TRP A 41 -6.92 9.52 -13.52
N MET A 42 -5.68 9.03 -13.35
CA MET A 42 -5.29 7.69 -13.76
C MET A 42 -6.08 6.60 -13.02
N LYS A 43 -6.46 6.86 -11.76
CA LYS A 43 -7.26 5.95 -10.94
C LYS A 43 -8.77 6.08 -11.16
N ASN A 44 -9.19 7.03 -12.01
CA ASN A 44 -10.61 7.33 -12.25
C ASN A 44 -11.41 7.56 -10.96
N GLU A 45 -10.82 8.33 -10.05
CA GLU A 45 -11.41 8.59 -8.74
C GLU A 45 -12.61 9.53 -8.78
N PRO A 46 -13.58 9.38 -7.86
CA PRO A 46 -14.67 10.35 -7.71
C PRO A 46 -14.14 11.71 -7.26
N GLU A 47 -14.84 12.78 -7.60
CA GLU A 47 -14.47 14.16 -7.31
C GLU A 47 -14.14 14.40 -5.81
N TRP A 48 -14.94 13.81 -4.91
CA TRP A 48 -14.70 13.97 -3.47
C TRP A 48 -13.35 13.40 -3.01
N MET A 49 -12.82 12.35 -3.65
CA MET A 49 -11.51 11.78 -3.34
C MET A 49 -10.40 12.69 -3.86
N ARG A 50 -10.53 13.24 -5.06
CA ARG A 50 -9.60 14.24 -5.58
C ARG A 50 -9.52 15.46 -4.66
N ASP A 51 -10.66 15.97 -4.22
CA ASP A 51 -10.74 17.09 -3.27
C ASP A 51 -10.11 16.75 -1.92
N PHE A 52 -10.30 15.52 -1.45
CA PHE A 52 -9.66 15.02 -0.24
C PHE A 52 -8.13 15.02 -0.36
N ARG A 53 -7.60 14.56 -1.50
CA ARG A 53 -6.15 14.56 -1.79
C ARG A 53 -5.57 15.97 -1.82
N LEU A 54 -6.18 16.88 -2.55
CA LEU A 54 -5.72 18.27 -2.67
C LEU A 54 -5.73 19.01 -1.32
N LYS A 55 -6.79 18.84 -0.53
CA LYS A 55 -6.86 19.37 0.84
C LYS A 55 -5.79 18.76 1.76
N SER A 56 -5.49 17.49 1.56
CA SER A 56 -4.44 16.79 2.34
C SER A 56 -3.05 17.28 1.94
N HIS A 57 -2.80 17.54 0.67
CA HIS A 57 -1.56 18.15 0.20
C HIS A 57 -1.32 19.53 0.82
N GLN A 58 -2.33 20.40 0.85
CA GLN A 58 -2.21 21.68 1.50
C GLN A 58 -1.85 21.53 3.00
N ARG A 59 -2.48 20.56 3.69
CA ARG A 59 -2.15 20.25 5.08
C ARG A 59 -0.71 19.74 5.25
N PHE A 60 -0.22 18.93 4.29
CA PHE A 60 1.17 18.49 4.29
C PHE A 60 2.14 19.66 4.18
N ILE A 61 1.86 20.63 3.31
CA ILE A 61 2.69 21.85 3.16
C ILE A 61 2.68 22.66 4.47
N ASP A 62 1.53 22.91 5.04
CA ASP A 62 1.34 23.80 6.18
C ASP A 62 1.86 23.23 7.51
N ARG A 63 1.95 21.89 7.62
CA ARG A 63 2.33 21.25 8.88
C ARG A 63 3.84 21.17 9.05
N PRO A 64 4.36 21.48 10.26
CA PRO A 64 5.75 21.26 10.59
C PRO A 64 6.07 19.76 10.66
N MET A 65 7.36 19.43 10.55
CA MET A 65 7.85 18.08 10.83
C MET A 65 7.52 17.68 12.27
N PRO A 66 7.10 16.42 12.49
CA PRO A 66 6.92 15.90 13.84
C PRO A 66 8.24 15.93 14.63
N TRP A 67 8.16 16.34 15.89
CA TRP A 67 9.31 16.41 16.79
C TRP A 67 9.47 15.17 17.68
N TRP A 68 8.46 14.31 17.70
CA TRP A 68 8.33 13.14 18.59
C TRP A 68 8.81 11.83 17.97
N GLY A 69 9.28 11.85 16.75
CA GLY A 69 9.79 10.66 16.04
C GLY A 69 11.31 10.50 16.14
N GLY A 70 11.86 9.64 15.29
CA GLY A 70 13.29 9.55 15.07
C GLY A 70 13.85 10.80 14.38
N ASP A 71 15.14 10.80 14.10
CA ASP A 71 15.76 11.86 13.30
C ASP A 71 15.26 11.81 11.85
N MET A 72 14.54 12.83 11.44
CA MET A 72 13.94 12.97 10.11
C MET A 72 14.58 14.08 9.29
N THR A 73 15.70 14.64 9.75
CA THR A 73 16.38 15.77 9.09
C THR A 73 16.97 15.38 7.73
N GLY A 74 17.18 14.07 7.50
CA GLY A 74 17.68 13.54 6.23
C GLY A 74 16.62 13.30 5.17
N ILE A 75 15.33 13.57 5.45
CA ILE A 75 14.25 13.37 4.45
C ILE A 75 14.21 14.57 3.51
N ASP A 76 14.52 14.34 2.24
CA ASP A 76 14.32 15.29 1.16
C ASP A 76 13.06 14.94 0.38
N PHE A 77 11.98 15.67 0.62
CA PHE A 77 10.70 15.45 -0.04
C PHE A 77 10.72 15.75 -1.54
N ASP A 78 11.70 16.50 -2.03
CA ASP A 78 11.84 16.78 -3.45
C ASP A 78 12.60 15.66 -4.19
N ASP A 79 13.27 14.75 -3.47
CA ASP A 79 14.03 13.62 -4.02
C ASP A 79 13.26 12.28 -3.95
N ILE A 80 11.93 12.30 -3.82
CA ILE A 80 11.07 11.11 -3.71
C ILE A 80 10.17 11.00 -4.94
N TYR A 81 10.03 9.77 -5.46
CA TYR A 81 8.93 9.39 -6.35
C TYR A 81 7.70 9.06 -5.51
N TYR A 82 6.61 9.80 -5.68
CA TYR A 82 5.38 9.62 -4.91
C TYR A 82 4.38 8.66 -5.56
N TYR A 83 4.60 8.33 -6.82
CA TYR A 83 3.78 7.40 -7.56
C TYR A 83 4.56 6.81 -8.74
N ILE A 84 4.54 5.51 -8.89
CA ILE A 84 5.04 4.78 -10.05
C ILE A 84 4.02 3.73 -10.44
N LYS A 85 3.62 3.71 -11.73
CA LYS A 85 2.71 2.71 -12.25
C LYS A 85 3.50 1.65 -13.00
N PRO A 86 3.66 0.43 -12.46
CA PRO A 86 4.45 -0.61 -13.08
C PRO A 86 3.74 -1.27 -14.25
N THR A 87 2.42 -1.40 -14.21
CA THR A 87 1.59 -2.06 -15.22
C THR A 87 0.23 -1.40 -15.34
N ASP A 88 -0.45 -1.59 -16.47
CA ASP A 88 -1.84 -1.15 -16.68
C ASP A 88 -2.89 -2.16 -16.22
N SER A 89 -2.48 -3.38 -15.86
CA SER A 89 -3.38 -4.47 -15.53
C SER A 89 -3.28 -4.92 -14.08
N LEU A 90 -4.44 -5.13 -13.45
CA LEU A 90 -4.61 -5.96 -12.27
C LEU A 90 -4.97 -7.37 -12.74
N SER A 91 -4.24 -8.37 -12.29
CA SER A 91 -4.46 -9.77 -12.67
C SER A 91 -5.13 -10.56 -11.55
N GLU A 92 -6.12 -11.37 -11.90
CA GLU A 92 -6.75 -12.35 -11.01
C GLU A 92 -6.11 -13.73 -11.15
N ASP A 93 -5.48 -14.01 -12.31
CA ASP A 93 -4.69 -15.22 -12.55
C ASP A 93 -3.21 -14.88 -12.47
N TRP A 94 -2.48 -15.69 -11.70
CA TRP A 94 -1.04 -15.53 -11.55
C TRP A 94 -0.28 -15.62 -12.88
N GLU A 95 -0.78 -16.42 -13.82
CA GLU A 95 -0.16 -16.59 -15.13
C GLU A 95 -0.21 -15.31 -15.99
N ASP A 96 -1.16 -14.41 -15.72
CA ASP A 96 -1.32 -13.14 -16.44
C ASP A 96 -0.46 -11.99 -15.85
N VAL A 97 0.18 -12.19 -14.70
CA VAL A 97 1.10 -11.21 -14.10
C VAL A 97 2.34 -11.07 -14.99
N PRO A 98 2.85 -9.84 -15.25
CA PRO A 98 4.08 -9.64 -16.00
C PRO A 98 5.25 -10.45 -15.44
N GLU A 99 6.04 -11.09 -16.32
CA GLU A 99 7.07 -12.07 -15.94
C GLU A 99 8.08 -11.50 -14.94
N ALA A 100 8.56 -10.27 -15.13
CA ALA A 100 9.51 -9.63 -14.22
C ALA A 100 8.94 -9.45 -12.81
N ILE A 101 7.65 -9.14 -12.69
CA ILE A 101 6.96 -9.02 -11.41
C ILE A 101 6.71 -10.41 -10.81
N LYS A 102 6.31 -11.37 -11.65
CA LYS A 102 6.10 -12.78 -11.27
C LYS A 102 7.36 -13.37 -10.64
N ASP A 103 8.52 -13.24 -11.31
CA ASP A 103 9.82 -13.68 -10.82
C ASP A 103 10.15 -13.11 -9.43
N THR A 104 9.82 -11.84 -9.21
CA THR A 104 10.00 -11.19 -7.91
C THR A 104 9.18 -11.85 -6.81
N TYR A 105 7.90 -12.05 -7.04
CA TYR A 105 7.00 -12.65 -6.04
C TYR A 105 7.23 -14.17 -5.86
N GLU A 106 7.68 -14.88 -6.89
CA GLU A 106 8.11 -16.27 -6.77
C GLU A 106 9.34 -16.41 -5.88
N LYS A 107 10.34 -15.53 -6.04
CA LYS A 107 11.50 -15.45 -5.13
C LYS A 107 11.09 -15.16 -3.68
N LEU A 108 9.96 -14.48 -3.47
CA LEU A 108 9.37 -14.20 -2.16
C LEU A 108 8.51 -15.36 -1.62
N GLY A 109 8.20 -16.37 -2.43
CA GLY A 109 7.43 -17.56 -2.04
C GLY A 109 5.92 -17.35 -1.93
N ILE A 110 5.38 -16.23 -2.43
CA ILE A 110 3.96 -15.87 -2.31
C ILE A 110 3.02 -16.89 -2.99
N PRO A 111 3.24 -17.34 -4.25
CA PRO A 111 2.34 -18.27 -4.91
C PRO A 111 2.19 -19.61 -4.18
N GLU A 112 3.24 -20.08 -3.51
CA GLU A 112 3.19 -21.32 -2.74
C GLU A 112 2.35 -21.14 -1.45
N ALA A 113 2.52 -20.04 -0.75
CA ALA A 113 1.76 -19.72 0.45
C ALA A 113 0.27 -19.54 0.15
N GLU A 114 -0.08 -18.87 -0.95
CA GLU A 114 -1.45 -18.66 -1.39
C GLU A 114 -2.20 -19.99 -1.58
N ARG A 115 -1.60 -20.93 -2.29
CA ARG A 115 -2.23 -22.21 -2.60
C ARG A 115 -2.52 -23.06 -1.38
N LYS A 116 -1.77 -22.91 -0.31
CA LYS A 116 -1.79 -23.80 0.86
C LYS A 116 -2.47 -23.23 2.10
N TYR A 117 -2.35 -21.92 2.35
CA TYR A 117 -2.56 -21.39 3.69
C TYR A 117 -3.40 -20.11 3.77
N LEU A 118 -3.81 -19.53 2.63
CA LEU A 118 -4.46 -18.22 2.62
C LEU A 118 -5.91 -18.31 2.11
N ALA A 119 -6.75 -17.47 2.69
CA ALA A 119 -8.11 -17.24 2.22
C ALA A 119 -8.17 -16.26 1.04
N GLY A 120 -7.18 -15.41 0.93
CA GLY A 120 -6.99 -14.47 -0.15
C GLY A 120 -5.62 -13.82 -0.09
N VAL A 121 -5.13 -13.32 -1.21
CA VAL A 121 -3.85 -12.63 -1.33
C VAL A 121 -3.94 -11.42 -2.24
N THR A 122 -3.21 -10.39 -1.87
CA THR A 122 -2.99 -9.18 -2.69
C THR A 122 -1.49 -8.94 -2.80
N ALA A 123 -1.00 -8.67 -3.99
CA ALA A 123 0.39 -8.31 -4.23
C ALA A 123 0.47 -6.92 -4.87
N GLN A 124 1.18 -6.02 -4.20
CA GLN A 124 1.42 -4.65 -4.67
C GLN A 124 2.89 -4.47 -5.02
N TYR A 125 3.14 -3.99 -6.23
CA TYR A 125 4.46 -3.63 -6.74
C TYR A 125 4.50 -2.14 -7.04
N GLU A 126 5.43 -1.43 -6.43
CA GLU A 126 5.47 0.04 -6.43
C GLU A 126 4.16 0.66 -5.90
N SER A 127 3.47 1.46 -6.71
CA SER A 127 2.24 2.15 -6.33
C SER A 127 0.96 1.39 -6.65
N GLU A 128 1.03 0.25 -7.34
CA GLU A 128 -0.17 -0.45 -7.83
C GLU A 128 -0.25 -1.88 -7.34
N VAL A 129 -1.47 -2.33 -7.05
CA VAL A 129 -1.76 -3.75 -6.89
C VAL A 129 -1.74 -4.41 -8.26
N VAL A 130 -0.92 -5.44 -8.40
CA VAL A 130 -0.66 -6.14 -9.67
C VAL A 130 -1.31 -7.51 -9.73
N TYR A 131 -1.60 -8.07 -8.57
CA TYR A 131 -2.27 -9.36 -8.43
C TYR A 131 -3.20 -9.37 -7.22
N HIS A 132 -4.39 -9.92 -7.41
CA HIS A 132 -5.36 -10.13 -6.35
C HIS A 132 -6.15 -11.41 -6.59
N ARG A 133 -6.33 -12.20 -5.54
CA ARG A 133 -7.20 -13.36 -5.55
C ARG A 133 -7.89 -13.55 -4.22
N ASN A 134 -9.16 -13.89 -4.27
CA ASN A 134 -9.97 -14.21 -3.11
C ASN A 134 -10.64 -15.58 -3.29
N ARG A 135 -11.03 -16.20 -2.20
CA ARG A 135 -11.79 -17.47 -2.25
C ARG A 135 -13.27 -17.18 -2.42
N GLU A 136 -13.90 -17.90 -3.33
CA GLU A 136 -15.34 -17.80 -3.63
C GLU A 136 -16.24 -18.01 -2.41
N ASP A 137 -15.83 -18.87 -1.47
CA ASP A 137 -16.61 -19.13 -0.26
C ASP A 137 -16.65 -17.95 0.70
N LEU A 138 -15.66 -17.05 0.69
CA LEU A 138 -15.68 -15.78 1.44
C LEU A 138 -16.60 -14.76 0.77
N GLU A 139 -16.54 -14.65 -0.55
CA GLU A 139 -17.42 -13.78 -1.31
C GLU A 139 -18.90 -14.15 -1.13
N GLN A 140 -19.22 -15.44 -1.11
CA GLN A 140 -20.58 -15.94 -0.84
C GLN A 140 -21.07 -15.59 0.57
N GLN A 141 -20.16 -15.38 1.53
CA GLN A 141 -20.48 -14.93 2.88
C GLN A 141 -20.57 -13.38 2.98
N GLY A 142 -20.35 -12.67 1.89
CA GLY A 142 -20.36 -11.21 1.83
C GLY A 142 -19.08 -10.55 2.33
N VAL A 143 -18.01 -11.32 2.50
CA VAL A 143 -16.68 -10.74 2.79
C VAL A 143 -16.16 -10.05 1.54
N ILE A 144 -15.71 -8.80 1.69
CA ILE A 144 -15.02 -8.07 0.65
C ILE A 144 -13.54 -8.04 1.03
N PHE A 145 -12.68 -8.53 0.14
CA PHE A 145 -11.24 -8.33 0.21
C PHE A 145 -10.77 -7.94 -1.19
N CYS A 146 -10.29 -6.73 -1.34
CA CYS A 146 -9.76 -6.20 -2.59
C CYS A 146 -8.73 -5.10 -2.30
N ASP A 147 -8.13 -4.52 -3.33
CA ASP A 147 -7.35 -3.30 -3.16
C ASP A 147 -8.24 -2.08 -2.92
N MET A 148 -7.65 -1.05 -2.30
CA MET A 148 -8.39 0.17 -1.96
C MET A 148 -8.92 0.94 -3.17
N ASP A 149 -8.23 0.88 -4.31
CA ASP A 149 -8.65 1.56 -5.53
C ASP A 149 -9.90 0.90 -6.11
N THR A 150 -9.95 -0.43 -6.10
CA THR A 150 -11.13 -1.23 -6.47
C THR A 150 -12.27 -0.97 -5.49
N ALA A 151 -12.01 -0.99 -4.17
CA ALA A 151 -13.04 -0.69 -3.18
C ALA A 151 -13.65 0.70 -3.37
N LEU A 152 -12.84 1.70 -3.70
CA LEU A 152 -13.32 3.06 -3.96
C LEU A 152 -14.25 3.13 -5.19
N ARG A 153 -13.97 2.32 -6.22
CA ARG A 153 -14.80 2.28 -7.44
C ARG A 153 -16.10 1.50 -7.23
N GLU A 154 -16.03 0.35 -6.56
CA GLU A 154 -17.14 -0.60 -6.46
C GLU A 154 -18.00 -0.37 -5.22
N ASN A 155 -17.42 0.14 -4.13
CA ASN A 155 -18.07 0.37 -2.86
C ASN A 155 -17.85 1.82 -2.34
N PRO A 156 -18.08 2.87 -3.16
CA PRO A 156 -17.69 4.25 -2.86
C PRO A 156 -18.31 4.81 -1.58
N GLU A 157 -19.55 4.44 -1.26
CA GLU A 157 -20.22 4.94 -0.05
C GLU A 157 -19.64 4.30 1.21
N LEU A 158 -19.33 2.99 1.17
CA LEU A 158 -18.71 2.30 2.30
C LEU A 158 -17.29 2.85 2.55
N VAL A 159 -16.50 3.06 1.49
CA VAL A 159 -15.18 3.69 1.61
C VAL A 159 -15.31 5.09 2.18
N LYS A 160 -16.22 5.93 1.66
CA LYS A 160 -16.41 7.31 2.11
C LYS A 160 -16.80 7.41 3.58
N ASP A 161 -17.54 6.43 4.08
CA ASP A 161 -17.98 6.40 5.48
C ASP A 161 -16.85 6.12 6.48
N TYR A 162 -15.79 5.44 6.08
CA TYR A 162 -14.72 5.03 6.98
C TYR A 162 -13.35 5.64 6.65
N PHE A 163 -13.10 6.00 5.37
CA PHE A 163 -11.80 6.45 4.91
C PHE A 163 -11.33 7.72 5.64
N GLY A 164 -10.13 7.63 6.22
CA GLY A 164 -9.52 8.77 6.92
C GLY A 164 -10.18 9.14 8.25
N ARG A 165 -11.02 8.28 8.83
CA ARG A 165 -11.65 8.56 10.14
C ARG A 165 -10.78 8.14 11.32
N VAL A 166 -10.11 6.99 11.24
CA VAL A 166 -9.23 6.51 12.31
C VAL A 166 -7.95 7.33 12.34
N ILE A 167 -7.30 7.48 11.16
CA ILE A 167 -6.13 8.32 10.99
C ILE A 167 -6.49 9.43 10.00
N PRO A 168 -6.92 10.59 10.49
CA PRO A 168 -7.36 11.66 9.61
C PRO A 168 -6.17 12.43 9.03
N PRO A 169 -6.32 13.08 7.86
CA PRO A 169 -5.25 13.87 7.21
C PRO A 169 -4.70 15.00 8.07
N ASN A 170 -5.43 15.39 9.11
CA ASN A 170 -5.03 16.46 10.02
C ASN A 170 -4.32 15.96 11.29
N ASP A 171 -3.99 14.67 11.39
CA ASP A 171 -3.28 14.14 12.55
C ASP A 171 -1.83 14.67 12.58
N ASN A 172 -1.03 14.36 11.58
CA ASN A 172 0.36 14.82 11.48
C ASN A 172 0.76 15.05 10.01
N LYS A 173 2.01 15.52 9.78
CA LYS A 173 2.53 15.78 8.43
C LYS A 173 2.53 14.54 7.53
N PHE A 174 2.88 13.37 8.06
CA PHE A 174 2.95 12.14 7.28
C PHE A 174 1.57 11.55 6.99
N SER A 175 0.60 11.68 7.90
CA SER A 175 -0.79 11.30 7.61
C SER A 175 -1.42 12.19 6.55
N ALA A 176 -1.06 13.48 6.53
CA ALA A 176 -1.43 14.39 5.45
C ALA A 176 -0.79 13.99 4.12
N LEU A 177 0.51 13.67 4.11
CA LEU A 177 1.23 13.19 2.94
C LEU A 177 0.61 11.91 2.38
N ASN A 178 0.46 10.87 3.22
CA ASN A 178 -0.17 9.63 2.79
C ASN A 178 -1.58 9.88 2.22
N SER A 179 -2.38 10.73 2.87
CA SER A 179 -3.72 11.08 2.39
C SER A 179 -3.74 11.80 1.05
N ALA A 180 -2.66 12.53 0.70
CA ALA A 180 -2.54 13.21 -0.58
C ALA A 180 -2.17 12.26 -1.73
N VAL A 181 -1.29 11.28 -1.47
CA VAL A 181 -0.65 10.48 -2.52
C VAL A 181 -0.91 8.98 -2.43
N TRP A 182 -1.76 8.52 -1.51
CA TRP A 182 -2.01 7.08 -1.31
C TRP A 182 -2.37 6.37 -2.63
N SER A 183 -1.94 5.13 -2.74
CA SER A 183 -2.18 4.27 -3.89
C SER A 183 -2.12 2.81 -3.45
N GLY A 184 -3.10 1.99 -3.89
CA GLY A 184 -3.20 0.61 -3.48
C GLY A 184 -3.49 0.44 -1.99
N GLY A 185 -2.94 -0.60 -1.39
CA GLY A 185 -3.29 -1.05 -0.06
C GLY A 185 -4.46 -2.01 -0.07
N SER A 186 -4.95 -2.41 1.10
CA SER A 186 -5.98 -3.43 1.24
C SER A 186 -7.29 -2.86 1.76
N PHE A 187 -8.39 -3.30 1.18
CA PHE A 187 -9.72 -3.09 1.73
C PHE A 187 -10.32 -4.42 2.18
N ILE A 188 -10.76 -4.49 3.43
CA ILE A 188 -11.39 -5.66 4.01
C ILE A 188 -12.68 -5.24 4.69
N TYR A 189 -13.79 -5.86 4.29
CA TYR A 189 -15.06 -5.78 5.01
C TYR A 189 -15.51 -7.17 5.38
N VAL A 190 -15.78 -7.40 6.67
CA VAL A 190 -16.32 -8.66 7.19
C VAL A 190 -17.68 -8.40 7.83
N PRO A 191 -18.76 -8.98 7.28
CA PRO A 191 -20.12 -8.79 7.77
C PRO A 191 -20.32 -9.29 9.20
N PRO A 192 -21.43 -8.86 9.88
CA PRO A 192 -21.72 -9.27 11.25
C PRO A 192 -21.72 -10.78 11.42
N GLY A 193 -21.02 -11.27 12.43
CA GLY A 193 -20.95 -12.69 12.84
C GLY A 193 -20.15 -13.60 11.92
N VAL A 194 -19.60 -13.11 10.82
CA VAL A 194 -18.78 -13.90 9.89
C VAL A 194 -17.37 -14.09 10.46
N LYS A 195 -16.86 -15.33 10.38
CA LYS A 195 -15.53 -15.68 10.84
C LYS A 195 -14.67 -16.14 9.67
N VAL A 196 -13.61 -15.39 9.38
CA VAL A 196 -12.63 -15.73 8.35
C VAL A 196 -11.55 -16.60 8.99
N GLU A 197 -11.67 -17.92 8.85
CA GLU A 197 -10.81 -18.90 9.55
C GLU A 197 -9.36 -18.87 9.07
N MET A 198 -9.15 -18.71 7.76
CA MET A 198 -7.79 -18.65 7.18
C MET A 198 -7.36 -17.19 7.00
N PRO A 199 -6.08 -16.89 7.17
CA PRO A 199 -5.59 -15.50 7.03
C PRO A 199 -5.79 -14.94 5.62
N LEU A 200 -6.07 -13.65 5.55
CA LEU A 200 -5.89 -12.81 4.37
C LEU A 200 -4.48 -12.23 4.40
N GLN A 201 -3.83 -12.09 3.25
CA GLN A 201 -2.48 -11.54 3.20
C GLN A 201 -2.35 -10.49 2.10
N ALA A 202 -1.68 -9.37 2.42
CA ALA A 202 -1.13 -8.45 1.44
C ALA A 202 0.39 -8.47 1.46
N TYR A 203 1.00 -8.31 0.31
CA TYR A 203 2.43 -8.20 0.17
C TYR A 203 2.83 -6.97 -0.65
N PHE A 204 3.72 -6.15 -0.09
CA PHE A 204 4.17 -4.89 -0.68
C PHE A 204 5.64 -4.98 -1.06
N ARG A 205 5.95 -4.67 -2.31
CA ARG A 205 7.32 -4.60 -2.82
C ARG A 205 7.63 -3.22 -3.38
N ILE A 206 8.67 -2.60 -2.84
CA ILE A 206 9.33 -1.45 -3.46
C ILE A 206 10.50 -1.98 -4.28
N ASN A 207 10.71 -1.47 -5.49
CA ASN A 207 11.84 -1.82 -6.36
C ASN A 207 12.67 -0.62 -6.76
N ALA A 208 12.04 0.52 -7.09
CA ALA A 208 12.74 1.72 -7.53
C ALA A 208 13.46 2.43 -6.37
N GLU A 209 14.64 2.95 -6.65
CA GLU A 209 15.37 3.82 -5.74
C GLU A 209 14.63 5.14 -5.51
N ASN A 210 14.61 5.64 -4.29
CA ASN A 210 13.89 6.84 -3.86
C ASN A 210 12.37 6.79 -4.09
N MET A 211 11.80 5.60 -4.18
CA MET A 211 10.36 5.41 -4.22
C MET A 211 9.76 5.44 -2.82
N GLY A 212 8.76 6.29 -2.62
CA GLY A 212 7.88 6.23 -1.47
C GLY A 212 6.63 5.40 -1.79
N GLN A 213 6.39 4.33 -1.06
CA GLN A 213 5.15 3.54 -1.16
C GLN A 213 4.15 4.02 -0.11
N PHE A 214 2.98 4.44 -0.56
CA PHE A 214 1.97 5.10 0.26
C PHE A 214 0.65 4.32 0.20
N GLU A 215 0.66 3.08 0.62
CA GLU A 215 -0.53 2.25 0.69
C GLU A 215 -1.52 2.76 1.74
N ARG A 216 -2.80 2.40 1.58
CA ARG A 216 -3.86 2.66 2.54
C ARG A 216 -4.63 1.38 2.83
N THR A 217 -4.47 0.82 4.01
CA THR A 217 -5.23 -0.36 4.45
C THR A 217 -6.42 0.08 5.28
N LEU A 218 -7.62 -0.40 4.92
CA LEU A 218 -8.86 -0.17 5.64
C LEU A 218 -9.54 -1.52 5.95
N ILE A 219 -9.64 -1.84 7.23
CA ILE A 219 -10.28 -3.07 7.71
C ILE A 219 -11.52 -2.68 8.50
N ILE A 220 -12.67 -3.20 8.08
CA ILE A 220 -13.96 -3.04 8.72
C ILE A 220 -14.42 -4.42 9.17
N ALA A 221 -14.31 -4.70 10.45
CA ALA A 221 -14.83 -5.91 11.08
C ALA A 221 -16.11 -5.55 11.82
N ASP A 222 -17.24 -6.05 11.35
CA ASP A 222 -18.54 -5.74 11.92
C ASP A 222 -18.83 -6.56 13.19
N GLU A 223 -19.94 -6.33 13.86
CA GLU A 223 -20.23 -6.91 15.18
C GLU A 223 -20.15 -8.45 15.17
N GLY A 224 -19.30 -9.01 16.06
CA GLY A 224 -19.11 -10.46 16.19
C GLY A 224 -18.35 -11.13 15.06
N SER A 225 -17.80 -10.37 14.10
CA SER A 225 -16.93 -10.91 13.05
C SER A 225 -15.52 -11.16 13.56
N GLU A 226 -14.79 -12.04 12.84
CA GLU A 226 -13.39 -12.35 13.10
C GLU A 226 -12.61 -12.39 11.78
N VAL A 227 -11.43 -11.76 11.76
CA VAL A 227 -10.51 -11.81 10.61
C VAL A 227 -9.07 -11.78 11.09
N HIS A 228 -8.21 -12.53 10.41
CA HIS A 228 -6.76 -12.46 10.57
C HIS A 228 -6.15 -11.93 9.29
N TYR A 229 -5.48 -10.77 9.38
CA TYR A 229 -4.81 -10.13 8.25
C TYR A 229 -3.31 -10.09 8.49
N ILE A 230 -2.54 -10.48 7.47
CA ILE A 230 -1.09 -10.52 7.49
C ILE A 230 -0.56 -9.57 6.42
N GLU A 231 0.38 -8.75 6.80
CA GLU A 231 1.04 -7.80 5.90
C GLU A 231 2.54 -8.06 5.83
N GLY A 232 3.06 -8.23 4.61
CA GLY A 232 4.48 -8.35 4.34
C GLY A 232 4.99 -7.18 3.50
N CYS A 233 6.24 -6.76 3.74
CA CYS A 233 6.87 -5.70 2.98
C CYS A 233 8.34 -6.01 2.72
N SER A 234 8.82 -5.70 1.52
CA SER A 234 10.25 -5.81 1.18
C SER A 234 10.69 -4.69 0.24
N ALA A 235 11.99 -4.38 0.28
CA ALA A 235 12.63 -3.40 -0.59
C ALA A 235 14.08 -3.82 -0.88
N PRO A 236 14.73 -3.31 -1.94
CA PRO A 236 16.16 -3.50 -2.19
C PRO A 236 17.02 -2.97 -1.05
N THR A 237 18.25 -3.51 -0.91
CA THR A 237 19.24 -2.97 0.01
C THR A 237 19.70 -1.58 -0.44
N GLY A 238 19.82 -0.67 0.52
CA GLY A 238 20.19 0.73 0.25
C GLY A 238 18.97 1.68 0.26
N ILE A 239 17.75 1.15 0.24
CA ILE A 239 16.54 1.93 0.48
C ILE A 239 16.24 1.92 1.98
N GLN A 240 16.12 3.10 2.58
CA GLN A 240 15.66 3.20 3.96
C GLN A 240 14.15 2.98 3.99
N ILE A 241 13.73 1.85 4.54
CA ILE A 241 12.31 1.61 4.82
C ILE A 241 11.95 2.35 6.10
N GLY A 242 11.25 3.47 5.96
CA GLY A 242 10.58 4.13 7.08
C GLY A 242 9.10 3.73 7.09
N ARG A 243 8.69 2.80 7.94
CA ARG A 243 7.27 2.60 8.25
C ARG A 243 6.88 3.53 9.40
N ALA A 244 6.01 4.48 9.12
CA ALA A 244 5.22 5.10 10.15
C ALA A 244 3.98 4.21 10.39
N HIS A 245 4.03 3.36 11.41
CA HIS A 245 2.81 2.80 11.98
C HIS A 245 2.12 3.93 12.74
N VAL A 246 0.99 4.33 12.24
CA VAL A 246 0.13 5.30 12.89
C VAL A 246 -1.06 4.54 13.43
#